data_d6fa8227536cf84116601461feffde12
#
_entry.id   d6fa8227536cf84116601461feffde12
#
_cell.length_a   1.000
_cell.length_b   1.000
_cell.length_c   1.000
_cell.angle_alpha   90.00
_cell.angle_beta   90.00
_cell.angle_gamma   90.00
#
_symmetry.space_group_name_H-M   'P 1'
#
loop_
_entity.id
_entity.type
_entity.pdbx_description
1 polymer ?
#
loop_
_entity_poly.entity_id
_entity_poly.type
_entity_poly.pdbx_seq_one_letter_code
_entity_poly.pdbx_strand_id
1 'polypeptide(L)'
;MAVQGMDEQGLRGFLQMVERDHPGELLRIKAPVKADRDITSLVFELEHAGRSPVVVYENVEGHSMPVVTNIAGNRKLLAACLRVPVADLPSAFRERCQKYIPCETVKEAAWQEVTLEGDQVDLTRLPIPTHFPIDAGPYITAGQLTARDPVTGVDTTGFHRLQLTGKNRLGVSLHSRRRM
;
A
#
# COMPACT_ATOMS: atom_id res chain seq x y z
N MET A 1 25.95 5.92 6.75
CA MET A 1 25.44 5.11 7.89
C MET A 1 23.97 4.82 7.57
N ALA A 2 23.60 3.58 7.29
CA ALA A 2 22.20 3.20 7.17
C ALA A 2 21.52 3.48 8.52
N VAL A 3 20.46 4.27 8.52
CA VAL A 3 19.70 4.57 9.74
C VAL A 3 19.06 3.28 10.19
N GLN A 4 19.61 2.70 11.26
CA GLN A 4 19.09 1.51 11.91
C GLN A 4 17.62 1.81 12.29
N GLY A 5 16.65 1.12 11.65
CA GLY A 5 15.21 1.31 11.87
C GLY A 5 14.40 1.73 10.65
N MET A 6 14.99 2.17 9.53
CA MET A 6 14.23 2.47 8.31
C MET A 6 13.67 1.21 7.63
N ASP A 7 14.36 0.08 7.72
CA ASP A 7 13.89 -1.20 7.18
C ASP A 7 12.61 -1.70 7.91
N GLU A 8 12.46 -1.39 9.20
CA GLU A 8 11.29 -1.79 9.98
C GLU A 8 10.03 -0.96 9.65
N GLN A 9 10.17 0.23 9.06
CA GLN A 9 9.03 1.10 8.71
C GLN A 9 8.52 0.86 7.27
N GLY A 10 9.27 0.15 6.45
CA GLY A 10 8.86 -0.25 5.11
C GLY A 10 7.91 -1.45 5.12
N LEU A 11 7.25 -1.71 3.97
CA LEU A 11 6.35 -2.85 3.82
C LEU A 11 7.02 -4.19 4.17
N ARG A 12 8.28 -4.39 3.77
CA ARG A 12 9.01 -5.64 4.05
C ARG A 12 9.25 -5.82 5.55
N GLY A 13 9.68 -4.77 6.24
CA GLY A 13 9.87 -4.80 7.70
C GLY A 13 8.55 -5.01 8.45
N PHE A 14 7.46 -4.40 7.97
CA PHE A 14 6.12 -4.65 8.51
C PHE A 14 5.73 -6.12 8.37
N LEU A 15 5.86 -6.72 7.19
CA LEU A 15 5.54 -8.13 6.97
C LEU A 15 6.38 -9.07 7.84
N GLN A 16 7.68 -8.78 8.01
CA GLN A 16 8.56 -9.54 8.91
C GLN A 16 8.12 -9.43 10.37
N MET A 17 7.74 -8.24 10.82
CA MET A 17 7.20 -8.03 12.17
C MET A 17 5.91 -8.83 12.38
N VAL A 18 4.97 -8.78 11.41
CA VAL A 18 3.72 -9.53 11.51
C VAL A 18 3.98 -11.03 11.55
N GLU A 19 4.87 -11.54 10.69
CA GLU A 19 5.21 -12.96 10.62
C GLU A 19 5.85 -13.47 11.92
N ARG A 20 6.71 -12.66 12.53
CA ARG A 20 7.42 -13.01 13.78
C ARG A 20 6.53 -12.90 15.01
N ASP A 21 5.81 -11.78 15.16
CA ASP A 21 5.15 -11.41 16.42
C ASP A 21 3.64 -11.70 16.39
N HIS A 22 3.05 -11.83 15.19
CA HIS A 22 1.61 -12.06 14.97
C HIS A 22 1.37 -13.08 13.84
N PRO A 23 1.94 -14.30 13.91
CA PRO A 23 1.93 -15.23 12.76
C PRO A 23 0.53 -15.63 12.29
N GLY A 24 -0.48 -15.58 13.15
CA GLY A 24 -1.89 -15.82 12.79
C GLY A 24 -2.55 -14.69 11.98
N GLU A 25 -1.90 -13.51 11.90
CA GLU A 25 -2.39 -12.32 11.21
C GLU A 25 -1.69 -12.09 9.85
N LEU A 26 -0.89 -13.05 9.38
CA LEU A 26 -0.30 -13.06 8.05
C LEU A 26 -0.71 -14.35 7.32
N LEU A 27 -1.34 -14.17 6.15
CA LEU A 27 -1.71 -15.28 5.27
C LEU A 27 -0.93 -15.18 3.96
N ARG A 28 -0.20 -16.26 3.59
CA ARG A 28 0.51 -16.38 2.32
C ARG A 28 -0.21 -17.33 1.39
N ILE A 29 -0.65 -16.84 0.25
CA ILE A 29 -1.33 -17.62 -0.79
C ILE A 29 -0.31 -17.93 -1.89
N LYS A 30 0.03 -19.23 -1.98
CA LYS A 30 0.97 -19.74 -3.00
C LYS A 30 0.25 -20.28 -4.24
N ALA A 31 -1.03 -20.65 -4.08
CA ALA A 31 -1.86 -21.07 -5.20
C ALA A 31 -1.99 -19.90 -6.20
N PRO A 32 -2.07 -20.19 -7.52
CA PRO A 32 -2.32 -19.18 -8.52
C PRO A 32 -3.65 -18.47 -8.25
N VAL A 33 -3.64 -17.12 -8.34
CA VAL A 33 -4.83 -16.26 -8.23
C VAL A 33 -4.86 -15.28 -9.38
N LYS A 34 -6.04 -14.95 -9.84
CA LYS A 34 -6.22 -13.91 -10.86
C LYS A 34 -6.24 -12.53 -10.21
N ALA A 35 -5.62 -11.56 -10.86
CA ALA A 35 -5.78 -10.15 -10.48
C ALA A 35 -7.24 -9.69 -10.69
N ASP A 36 -8.00 -10.35 -11.56
CA ASP A 36 -9.42 -10.09 -11.78
C ASP A 36 -10.26 -10.76 -10.67
N ARG A 37 -10.59 -10.00 -9.65
CA ARG A 37 -11.53 -10.29 -8.54
C ARG A 37 -11.10 -11.30 -7.48
N ASP A 38 -10.27 -12.32 -7.78
CA ASP A 38 -9.93 -13.36 -6.80
C ASP A 38 -9.31 -12.76 -5.54
N ILE A 39 -8.40 -11.79 -5.72
CA ILE A 39 -7.72 -11.09 -4.62
C ILE A 39 -8.73 -10.43 -3.68
N THR A 40 -9.68 -9.69 -4.23
CA THR A 40 -10.70 -8.99 -3.44
C THR A 40 -11.70 -9.95 -2.83
N SER A 41 -12.14 -10.97 -3.59
CA SER A 41 -13.08 -11.99 -3.08
C SER A 41 -12.54 -12.71 -1.86
N LEU A 42 -11.24 -13.09 -1.87
CA LEU A 42 -10.64 -13.74 -0.70
C LEU A 42 -10.60 -12.82 0.53
N VAL A 43 -10.35 -11.53 0.36
CA VAL A 43 -10.40 -10.57 1.49
C VAL A 43 -11.80 -10.51 2.07
N PHE A 44 -12.85 -10.47 1.24
CA PHE A 44 -14.24 -10.49 1.71
C PHE A 44 -14.61 -11.80 2.42
N GLU A 45 -14.20 -12.95 1.89
CA GLU A 45 -14.44 -14.23 2.56
C GLU A 45 -13.79 -14.31 3.94
N LEU A 46 -12.56 -13.78 4.07
CA LEU A 46 -11.88 -13.68 5.37
C LEU A 46 -12.63 -12.75 6.33
N GLU A 47 -13.11 -11.61 5.84
CA GLU A 47 -13.88 -10.64 6.63
C GLU A 47 -15.22 -11.24 7.09
N HIS A 48 -15.94 -11.94 6.21
CA HIS A 48 -17.17 -12.66 6.56
C HIS A 48 -16.90 -13.74 7.62
N ALA A 49 -15.73 -14.36 7.61
CA ALA A 49 -15.28 -15.29 8.64
C ALA A 49 -14.78 -14.62 9.93
N GLY A 50 -14.94 -13.29 10.07
CA GLY A 50 -14.49 -12.51 11.23
C GLY A 50 -12.97 -12.36 11.34
N ARG A 51 -12.25 -12.51 10.22
CA ARG A 51 -10.79 -12.43 10.16
C ARG A 51 -10.35 -11.27 9.28
N SER A 52 -9.29 -10.57 9.70
CA SER A 52 -8.71 -9.46 8.93
C SER A 52 -7.18 -9.57 8.89
N PRO A 53 -6.60 -10.70 8.43
CA PRO A 53 -5.16 -10.82 8.31
C PRO A 53 -4.62 -9.96 7.16
N VAL A 54 -3.34 -9.66 7.20
CA VAL A 54 -2.59 -9.24 6.01
C VAL A 54 -2.49 -10.44 5.08
N VAL A 55 -2.78 -10.25 3.79
CA VAL A 55 -2.70 -11.34 2.79
C VAL A 55 -1.63 -11.01 1.76
N VAL A 56 -0.71 -11.95 1.55
CA VAL A 56 0.32 -11.91 0.52
C VAL A 56 -0.01 -12.95 -0.54
N TYR A 57 -0.29 -12.51 -1.75
CA TYR A 57 -0.50 -13.36 -2.92
C TYR A 57 0.84 -13.51 -3.64
N GLU A 58 1.49 -14.65 -3.47
CA GLU A 58 2.84 -14.89 -4.00
C GLU A 58 2.82 -15.22 -5.49
N ASN A 59 1.70 -15.72 -6.01
CA ASN A 59 1.55 -16.16 -7.40
C ASN A 59 0.30 -15.53 -8.03
N VAL A 60 0.48 -14.39 -8.68
CA VAL A 60 -0.60 -13.74 -9.45
C VAL A 60 -0.44 -14.10 -10.92
N GLU A 61 -1.45 -14.73 -11.50
CA GLU A 61 -1.42 -15.23 -12.89
C GLU A 61 -1.01 -14.13 -13.88
N GLY A 62 -0.01 -14.42 -14.71
CA GLY A 62 0.50 -13.49 -15.73
C GLY A 62 1.44 -12.41 -15.20
N HIS A 63 1.78 -12.40 -13.92
CA HIS A 63 2.65 -11.40 -13.31
C HIS A 63 3.78 -12.01 -12.50
N SER A 64 4.93 -11.34 -12.47
CA SER A 64 6.11 -11.75 -11.68
C SER A 64 6.16 -11.13 -10.29
N MET A 65 5.29 -10.17 -10.00
CA MET A 65 5.27 -9.44 -8.73
C MET A 65 4.14 -9.97 -7.83
N PRO A 66 4.40 -10.15 -6.53
CA PRO A 66 3.35 -10.46 -5.56
C PRO A 66 2.45 -9.26 -5.28
N VAL A 67 1.26 -9.53 -4.76
CA VAL A 67 0.33 -8.53 -4.25
C VAL A 67 0.19 -8.67 -2.74
N VAL A 68 0.14 -7.56 -2.03
CA VAL A 68 -0.16 -7.51 -0.60
C VAL A 68 -1.44 -6.71 -0.39
N THR A 69 -2.35 -7.25 0.41
CA THR A 69 -3.63 -6.57 0.72
C THR A 69 -3.88 -6.52 2.22
N ASN A 70 -4.87 -5.71 2.59
CA ASN A 70 -5.40 -5.61 3.95
C ASN A 70 -4.37 -5.16 5.01
N ILE A 71 -3.34 -4.38 4.62
CA ILE A 71 -2.28 -3.91 5.51
C ILE A 71 -2.83 -3.10 6.69
N ALA A 72 -3.85 -2.29 6.45
CA ALA A 72 -4.46 -1.41 7.45
C ALA A 72 -5.80 -1.94 8.02
N GLY A 73 -6.22 -3.15 7.66
CA GLY A 73 -7.50 -3.73 8.07
C GLY A 73 -7.55 -4.18 9.53
N ASN A 74 -6.42 -4.37 10.17
CA ASN A 74 -6.33 -4.92 11.52
C ASN A 74 -5.77 -3.90 12.53
N ARG A 75 -6.63 -3.44 13.45
CA ARG A 75 -6.24 -2.45 14.47
C ARG A 75 -5.14 -2.94 15.42
N LYS A 76 -5.03 -4.25 15.68
CA LYS A 76 -3.96 -4.81 16.51
C LYS A 76 -2.60 -4.60 15.84
N LEU A 77 -2.52 -4.82 14.52
CA LEU A 77 -1.29 -4.62 13.77
C LEU A 77 -0.92 -3.14 13.67
N LEU A 78 -1.91 -2.24 13.51
CA LEU A 78 -1.67 -0.81 13.54
C LEU A 78 -1.13 -0.34 14.91
N ALA A 79 -1.69 -0.87 16.00
CA ALA A 79 -1.21 -0.60 17.35
C ALA A 79 0.21 -1.14 17.57
N ALA A 80 0.51 -2.33 17.07
CA ALA A 80 1.86 -2.92 17.10
C ALA A 80 2.88 -2.05 16.33
N CYS A 81 2.53 -1.53 15.15
CA CYS A 81 3.37 -0.59 14.41
C CYS A 81 3.71 0.67 15.24
N LEU A 82 2.74 1.15 16.02
CA LEU A 82 2.94 2.29 16.90
C LEU A 82 3.53 1.91 18.27
N ARG A 83 3.72 0.62 18.55
CA ARG A 83 4.22 0.07 19.82
C ARG A 83 3.41 0.56 21.03
N VAL A 84 2.07 0.50 20.88
CA VAL A 84 1.11 0.90 21.91
C VAL A 84 0.00 -0.14 22.07
N PRO A 85 -0.69 -0.19 23.22
CA PRO A 85 -1.92 -0.96 23.36
C PRO A 85 -3.00 -0.51 22.35
N VAL A 86 -3.87 -1.42 21.93
CA VAL A 86 -4.96 -1.11 20.97
C VAL A 86 -5.86 0.04 21.46
N ALA A 87 -6.10 0.11 22.78
CA ALA A 87 -6.92 1.17 23.38
C ALA A 87 -6.29 2.56 23.17
N ASP A 88 -4.96 2.64 23.16
CA ASP A 88 -4.21 3.90 23.06
C ASP A 88 -3.91 4.30 21.60
N LEU A 89 -4.27 3.46 20.61
CA LEU A 89 -3.99 3.71 19.20
C LEU A 89 -4.47 5.10 18.72
N PRO A 90 -5.72 5.56 19.02
CA PRO A 90 -6.18 6.87 18.55
C PRO A 90 -5.41 8.06 19.15
N SER A 91 -5.07 7.98 20.43
CA SER A 91 -4.33 9.04 21.13
C SER A 91 -2.88 9.10 20.67
N ALA A 92 -2.22 7.95 20.57
CA ALA A 92 -0.84 7.83 20.10
C ALA A 92 -0.69 8.30 18.64
N PHE A 93 -1.65 7.94 17.78
CA PHE A 93 -1.66 8.42 16.39
C PHE A 93 -1.80 9.94 16.32
N ARG A 94 -2.75 10.51 17.06
CA ARG A 94 -2.96 11.97 17.13
C ARG A 94 -1.71 12.70 17.61
N GLU A 95 -1.07 12.21 18.68
CA GLU A 95 0.16 12.81 19.23
C GLU A 95 1.29 12.81 18.18
N ARG A 96 1.48 11.69 17.47
CA ARG A 96 2.53 11.57 16.45
C ARG A 96 2.27 12.45 15.23
N CYS A 97 1.01 12.64 14.83
CA CYS A 97 0.65 13.55 13.75
C CYS A 97 0.97 15.02 14.05
N GLN A 98 1.18 15.38 15.32
CA GLN A 98 1.58 16.74 15.72
C GLN A 98 3.11 16.94 15.68
N LYS A 99 3.89 15.86 15.58
CA LYS A 99 5.35 15.91 15.53
C LYS A 99 5.80 15.94 14.07
N TYR A 100 6.17 17.13 13.60
CA TYR A 100 6.74 17.26 12.28
C TYR A 100 8.18 16.74 12.25
N ILE A 101 8.44 15.82 11.35
CA ILE A 101 9.79 15.33 11.04
C ILE A 101 10.09 15.78 9.61
N PRO A 102 11.07 16.67 9.40
CA PRO A 102 11.41 17.12 8.05
C PRO A 102 11.94 15.95 7.21
N CYS A 103 11.57 15.95 5.91
CA CYS A 103 12.12 15.00 4.96
C CYS A 103 13.58 15.32 4.65
N GLU A 104 14.42 14.30 4.63
CA GLU A 104 15.80 14.41 4.17
C GLU A 104 15.88 14.08 2.68
N THR A 105 16.60 14.93 1.93
CA THR A 105 16.87 14.68 0.51
C THR A 105 18.10 13.78 0.40
N VAL A 106 17.93 12.62 -0.22
CA VAL A 106 19.04 11.71 -0.52
C VAL A 106 19.44 11.80 -1.99
N LYS A 107 20.72 11.61 -2.29
CA LYS A 107 21.25 11.65 -3.67
C LYS A 107 20.97 10.35 -4.42
N GLU A 108 20.99 9.24 -3.71
CA GLU A 108 20.85 7.88 -4.25
C GLU A 108 19.82 7.11 -3.41
N ALA A 109 18.96 6.36 -4.07
CA ALA A 109 17.97 5.51 -3.43
C ALA A 109 17.79 4.22 -4.25
N ALA A 110 17.52 3.10 -3.58
CA ALA A 110 17.38 1.79 -4.20
C ALA A 110 16.30 1.75 -5.31
N TRP A 111 15.25 2.56 -5.21
CA TRP A 111 14.22 2.65 -6.26
C TRP A 111 14.72 3.27 -7.57
N GLN A 112 15.88 3.93 -7.58
CA GLN A 112 16.53 4.49 -8.79
C GLN A 112 17.33 3.45 -9.57
N GLU A 113 17.54 2.25 -9.04
CA GLU A 113 18.29 1.17 -9.71
C GLU A 113 17.60 0.69 -11.00
N VAL A 114 16.27 0.83 -11.07
CA VAL A 114 15.51 0.47 -12.26
C VAL A 114 14.74 1.68 -12.76
N THR A 115 15.14 2.16 -13.94
CA THR A 115 14.46 3.27 -14.63
C THR A 115 13.95 2.78 -15.98
N LEU A 116 12.67 3.00 -16.25
CA LEU A 116 12.04 2.69 -17.53
C LEU A 116 11.51 4.00 -18.12
N GLU A 117 11.82 4.26 -19.41
CA GLU A 117 11.45 5.50 -20.08
C GLU A 117 10.78 5.24 -21.43
N GLY A 118 9.97 6.19 -21.87
CA GLY A 118 9.31 6.14 -23.17
C GLY A 118 8.50 4.87 -23.38
N ASP A 119 8.79 4.15 -24.45
CA ASP A 119 8.07 2.93 -24.86
C ASP A 119 8.35 1.71 -23.96
N GLN A 120 9.36 1.79 -23.08
CA GLN A 120 9.66 0.75 -22.10
C GLN A 120 8.68 0.74 -20.93
N VAL A 121 7.96 1.85 -20.71
CA VAL A 121 6.97 1.97 -19.63
C VAL A 121 5.74 1.13 -19.95
N ASP A 122 5.50 0.12 -19.17
CA ASP A 122 4.32 -0.74 -19.27
C ASP A 122 3.75 -1.08 -17.88
N LEU A 123 2.76 -0.31 -17.45
CA LEU A 123 2.07 -0.49 -16.16
C LEU A 123 1.19 -1.75 -16.12
N THR A 124 0.88 -2.37 -17.31
CA THR A 124 0.13 -3.62 -17.34
C THR A 124 0.94 -4.81 -16.82
N ARG A 125 2.26 -4.64 -16.67
CA ARG A 125 3.13 -5.63 -16.02
C ARG A 125 2.94 -5.71 -14.51
N LEU A 126 2.31 -4.69 -13.91
CA LEU A 126 2.00 -4.68 -12.49
C LEU A 126 0.69 -5.47 -12.26
N PRO A 127 0.61 -6.29 -11.21
CA PRO A 127 -0.58 -7.06 -10.86
C PRO A 127 -1.67 -6.18 -10.22
N ILE A 128 -2.18 -5.20 -10.98
CA ILE A 128 -3.18 -4.27 -10.51
C ILE A 128 -4.56 -4.95 -10.54
N PRO A 129 -5.25 -5.10 -9.39
CA PRO A 129 -6.51 -5.82 -9.35
C PRO A 129 -7.68 -5.06 -9.98
N THR A 130 -8.60 -5.81 -10.62
CA THR A 130 -9.99 -5.41 -10.78
C THR A 130 -10.75 -5.94 -9.56
N HIS A 131 -11.39 -5.06 -8.79
CA HIS A 131 -11.98 -5.43 -7.51
C HIS A 131 -13.40 -5.96 -7.65
N PHE A 132 -14.24 -5.33 -8.48
CA PHE A 132 -15.65 -5.67 -8.65
C PHE A 132 -16.03 -5.80 -10.14
N PRO A 133 -17.07 -6.59 -10.46
CA PRO A 133 -17.53 -6.76 -11.86
C PRO A 133 -17.97 -5.46 -12.53
N ILE A 134 -18.37 -4.46 -11.75
CA ILE A 134 -18.84 -3.16 -12.24
C ILE A 134 -17.73 -2.10 -12.31
N ASP A 135 -16.51 -2.44 -11.91
CA ASP A 135 -15.39 -1.51 -11.99
C ASP A 135 -15.05 -1.21 -13.45
N ALA A 136 -14.68 0.03 -13.74
CA ALA A 136 -14.27 0.46 -15.09
C ALA A 136 -12.91 -0.11 -15.53
N GLY A 137 -12.25 -0.90 -14.69
CA GLY A 137 -10.96 -1.55 -14.95
C GLY A 137 -10.15 -1.79 -13.69
N PRO A 138 -8.85 -2.11 -13.82
CA PRO A 138 -7.96 -2.33 -12.68
C PRO A 138 -7.66 -1.04 -11.91
N TYR A 139 -7.62 -1.13 -10.57
CA TYR A 139 -7.34 0.00 -9.68
C TYR A 139 -6.26 -0.32 -8.65
N ILE A 140 -5.32 0.60 -8.50
CA ILE A 140 -4.47 0.70 -7.31
C ILE A 140 -5.31 1.44 -6.25
N THR A 141 -5.68 0.77 -5.17
CA THR A 141 -6.54 1.36 -4.12
C THR A 141 -5.74 1.98 -2.98
N ALA A 142 -4.48 1.62 -2.81
CA ALA A 142 -3.55 2.16 -1.82
C ALA A 142 -2.52 3.12 -2.45
N GLY A 143 -2.90 3.84 -3.51
CA GLY A 143 -2.03 4.82 -4.17
C GLY A 143 -1.77 6.02 -3.27
N GLN A 144 -0.52 6.23 -2.90
CA GLN A 144 -0.09 7.42 -2.18
C GLN A 144 0.35 8.48 -3.18
N LEU A 145 -0.38 9.58 -3.25
CA LEU A 145 -0.09 10.68 -4.14
C LEU A 145 0.39 11.88 -3.32
N THR A 146 1.56 12.41 -3.68
CA THR A 146 2.11 13.63 -3.10
C THR A 146 2.11 14.73 -4.14
N ALA A 147 1.60 15.90 -3.79
CA ALA A 147 1.61 17.10 -4.60
C ALA A 147 2.11 18.28 -3.79
N ARG A 148 2.77 19.21 -4.46
CA ARG A 148 3.22 20.48 -3.87
C ARG A 148 2.30 21.61 -4.30
N ASP A 149 1.81 22.36 -3.33
CA ASP A 149 1.06 23.59 -3.59
C ASP A 149 2.00 24.62 -4.26
N PRO A 150 1.67 25.08 -5.48
CA PRO A 150 2.55 25.99 -6.22
C PRO A 150 2.63 27.40 -5.61
N VAL A 151 1.69 27.79 -4.75
CA VAL A 151 1.63 29.09 -4.10
C VAL A 151 2.35 29.09 -2.76
N THR A 152 2.06 28.11 -1.92
CA THR A 152 2.60 28.02 -0.56
C THR A 152 3.86 27.16 -0.44
N GLY A 153 4.14 26.32 -1.42
CA GLY A 153 5.25 25.37 -1.40
C GLY A 153 5.04 24.19 -0.43
N VAL A 154 3.86 24.07 0.16
CA VAL A 154 3.54 23.01 1.13
C VAL A 154 3.23 21.71 0.40
N ASP A 155 3.87 20.60 0.83
CA ASP A 155 3.57 19.27 0.32
C ASP A 155 2.31 18.70 0.99
N THR A 156 1.46 18.13 0.17
CA THR A 156 0.26 17.43 0.59
C THR A 156 0.31 15.99 0.10
N THR A 157 0.08 15.03 0.97
CA THR A 157 0.04 13.61 0.63
C THR A 157 -1.32 13.03 0.99
N GLY A 158 -1.89 12.25 0.08
CA GLY A 158 -3.17 11.58 0.30
C GLY A 158 -3.25 10.22 -0.36
N PHE A 159 -4.15 9.36 0.14
CA PHE A 159 -4.49 8.10 -0.53
C PHE A 159 -5.54 8.34 -1.60
N HIS A 160 -5.23 7.95 -2.82
CA HIS A 160 -6.11 8.09 -3.97
C HIS A 160 -6.20 6.77 -4.74
N ARG A 161 -7.37 6.54 -5.34
CA ARG A 161 -7.53 5.44 -6.29
C ARG A 161 -6.92 5.85 -7.62
N LEU A 162 -6.08 4.97 -8.16
CA LEU A 162 -5.44 5.16 -9.45
C LEU A 162 -5.94 4.07 -10.39
N GLN A 163 -6.71 4.46 -11.41
CA GLN A 163 -7.21 3.55 -12.44
C GLN A 163 -6.15 3.33 -13.52
N LEU A 164 -5.86 2.09 -13.85
CA LEU A 164 -5.05 1.78 -15.02
C LEU A 164 -5.85 2.06 -16.29
N THR A 165 -5.46 3.07 -17.07
CA THR A 165 -6.16 3.49 -18.29
C THR A 165 -5.33 3.27 -19.56
N GLY A 166 -4.12 2.77 -19.44
CA GLY A 166 -3.23 2.46 -20.56
C GLY A 166 -1.85 2.05 -20.08
N LYS A 167 -0.98 1.65 -21.00
CA LYS A 167 0.37 1.17 -20.67
C LYS A 167 1.19 2.13 -19.83
N ASN A 168 1.01 3.43 -20.00
CA ASN A 168 1.76 4.48 -19.31
C ASN A 168 0.83 5.54 -18.68
N ARG A 169 -0.42 5.18 -18.40
CA ARG A 169 -1.42 6.14 -17.90
C ARG A 169 -2.18 5.59 -16.72
N LEU A 170 -2.27 6.42 -15.67
CA LEU A 170 -3.12 6.22 -14.52
C LEU A 170 -4.11 7.38 -14.41
N GLY A 171 -5.39 7.06 -14.33
CA GLY A 171 -6.44 8.02 -13.99
C GLY A 171 -6.49 8.22 -12.48
N VAL A 172 -6.52 9.47 -12.02
CA VAL A 172 -6.60 9.81 -10.60
C VAL A 172 -7.99 10.34 -10.28
N SER A 173 -8.64 9.78 -9.25
CA SER A 173 -9.92 10.28 -8.77
C SER A 173 -9.69 11.36 -7.71
N LEU A 174 -9.81 12.63 -8.12
CA LEU A 174 -9.72 13.79 -7.22
C LEU A 174 -11.12 14.35 -6.96
N HIS A 175 -11.46 14.51 -5.69
CA HIS A 175 -12.70 15.18 -5.28
C HIS A 175 -12.42 16.62 -4.88
N SER A 176 -13.30 17.54 -5.30
CA SER A 176 -13.19 18.99 -5.03
C SER A 176 -13.14 19.36 -3.52
N ARG A 177 -13.56 18.45 -2.64
CA ARG A 177 -13.51 18.65 -1.18
C ARG A 177 -12.23 18.13 -0.51
N ARG A 178 -11.29 17.58 -1.27
CA ARG A 178 -10.00 17.11 -0.74
C ARG A 178 -8.95 18.17 -0.98
N ARG A 179 -8.05 18.34 0.01
CA ARG A 179 -6.87 19.18 -0.17
C ARG A 179 -5.89 18.45 -1.09
N MET A 180 -5.91 18.79 -2.35
CA MET A 180 -4.86 18.56 -3.34
C MET A 180 -5.02 19.57 -4.44
#